data_dea4b5e47132d035a9dddbd0d0b2155c
#
_entry.id   dea4b5e47132d035a9dddbd0d0b2155c
#
_cell.length_a   1.000
_cell.length_b   1.000
_cell.length_c   1.000
_cell.angle_alpha   90.00
_cell.angle_beta   90.00
_cell.angle_gamma   90.00
#
_symmetry.space_group_name_H-M   'P 1'
#
loop_
_entity.id
_entity.type
_entity.pdbx_description
1 polymer ?
#
loop_
_entity_poly.entity_id
_entity_poly.type
_entity_poly.pdbx_seq_one_letter_code
_entity_poly.pdbx_strand_id
1 'polypeptide(L)'
;NQIRVLLNNGFDIGIHTKSHPFCNKLEFDVLNEEIIASSRRLGKKFNRKVNFASYPFGARPSFNLEKKLITKSQIQVLLGINSKITNEREPFKWERDKQDSSYNSVNWLRFNCLPYLKYLL
;
A
#
# COMPACT_ATOMS: atom_id res chain seq x y z
N ASN A 1 8.63 7.38 -21.36
CA ASN A 1 8.55 6.52 -20.17
C ASN A 1 7.14 6.60 -19.60
N GLN A 2 6.40 5.49 -19.59
CA GLN A 2 4.99 5.40 -19.18
C GLN A 2 4.74 5.95 -17.77
N ILE A 3 5.63 5.70 -16.81
CA ILE A 3 5.51 6.23 -15.45
C ILE A 3 5.51 7.77 -15.43
N ARG A 4 6.33 8.41 -16.25
CA ARG A 4 6.32 9.89 -16.35
C ARG A 4 5.00 10.43 -16.89
N VAL A 5 4.40 9.71 -17.84
CA VAL A 5 3.07 10.07 -18.38
C VAL A 5 2.02 10.02 -17.26
N LEU A 6 1.99 8.95 -16.46
CA LEU A 6 1.08 8.83 -15.32
C LEU A 6 1.29 9.97 -14.32
N LEU A 7 2.53 10.24 -13.92
CA LEU A 7 2.86 11.31 -12.97
C LEU A 7 2.46 12.70 -13.48
N ASN A 8 2.63 12.95 -14.79
CA ASN A 8 2.23 14.23 -15.40
C ASN A 8 0.70 14.38 -15.50
N ASN A 9 -0.03 13.29 -15.46
CA ASN A 9 -1.50 13.27 -15.43
C ASN A 9 -2.08 13.18 -14.00
N GLY A 10 -1.29 13.48 -12.97
CA GLY A 10 -1.77 13.57 -11.58
C GLY A 10 -1.84 12.24 -10.84
N PHE A 11 -1.31 11.15 -11.40
CA PHE A 11 -1.21 9.88 -10.66
C PHE A 11 -0.01 9.88 -9.72
N ASP A 12 -0.18 9.22 -8.57
CA ASP A 12 0.92 8.95 -7.64
C ASP A 12 1.53 7.57 -7.91
N ILE A 13 2.79 7.41 -7.45
CA ILE A 13 3.47 6.12 -7.45
C ILE A 13 3.76 5.66 -6.03
N GLY A 14 3.59 4.38 -5.77
CA GLY A 14 3.96 3.71 -4.53
C GLY A 14 5.01 2.61 -4.76
N ILE A 15 5.49 2.03 -3.67
CA ILE A 15 6.39 0.88 -3.71
C ILE A 15 5.62 -0.42 -3.42
N HIS A 16 6.01 -1.49 -4.09
CA HIS A 16 5.49 -2.84 -3.85
C HIS A 16 6.63 -3.81 -3.54
N THR A 17 7.55 -3.36 -2.67
CA THR A 17 8.83 -3.99 -2.36
C THR A 17 9.81 -4.02 -3.55
N LYS A 18 11.03 -4.51 -3.32
CA LYS A 18 12.08 -4.67 -4.34
C LYS A 18 12.00 -6.03 -5.02
N SER A 19 11.83 -7.10 -4.24
CA SER A 19 11.92 -8.49 -4.71
C SER A 19 10.66 -9.33 -4.50
N HIS A 20 9.55 -8.69 -4.08
CA HIS A 20 8.23 -9.30 -3.91
C HIS A 20 8.17 -10.44 -2.86
N PRO A 21 8.75 -10.27 -1.65
CA PRO A 21 8.76 -11.29 -0.61
C PRO A 21 7.49 -11.28 0.23
N PHE A 22 7.31 -12.33 1.05
CA PHE A 22 6.33 -12.33 2.14
C PHE A 22 6.86 -11.49 3.30
N CYS A 23 6.39 -10.23 3.41
CA CYS A 23 6.91 -9.26 4.38
C CYS A 23 6.70 -9.64 5.85
N ASN A 24 5.70 -10.49 6.16
CA ASN A 24 5.43 -10.99 7.51
C ASN A 24 6.50 -11.98 8.04
N LYS A 25 7.44 -12.39 7.21
CA LYS A 25 8.54 -13.29 7.56
C LYS A 25 9.89 -12.59 7.62
N LEU A 26 9.91 -11.26 7.46
CA LEU A 26 11.16 -10.50 7.31
C LEU A 26 11.48 -9.73 8.59
N GLU A 27 12.77 -9.68 8.91
CA GLU A 27 13.34 -8.79 9.89
C GLU A 27 13.41 -7.35 9.38
N PHE A 28 13.57 -6.39 10.29
CA PHE A 28 13.53 -4.98 9.94
C PHE A 28 14.57 -4.56 8.91
N ASP A 29 15.77 -5.08 8.97
CA ASP A 29 16.85 -4.68 8.07
C ASP A 29 16.55 -5.08 6.62
N VAL A 30 15.94 -6.25 6.43
CA VAL A 30 15.46 -6.70 5.11
C VAL A 30 14.27 -5.85 4.66
N LEU A 31 13.31 -5.57 5.55
CA LEU A 31 12.18 -4.68 5.25
C LEU A 31 12.65 -3.26 4.88
N ASN A 32 13.72 -2.77 5.52
CA ASN A 32 14.32 -1.48 5.18
C ASN A 32 14.82 -1.46 3.74
N GLU A 33 15.52 -2.49 3.28
CA GLU A 33 15.98 -2.59 1.88
C GLU A 33 14.81 -2.74 0.89
N GLU A 34 13.86 -3.61 1.22
CA GLU A 34 12.70 -3.92 0.38
C GLU A 34 11.76 -2.72 0.18
N ILE A 35 11.59 -1.90 1.20
CA ILE A 35 10.58 -0.83 1.22
C ILE A 35 11.25 0.55 1.28
N ILE A 36 12.03 0.87 2.33
CA ILE A 36 12.52 2.23 2.56
C ILE A 36 13.58 2.62 1.53
N ALA A 37 14.63 1.81 1.36
CA ALA A 37 15.68 2.10 0.39
C ALA A 37 15.13 2.08 -1.05
N SER A 38 14.20 1.19 -1.34
CA SER A 38 13.54 1.12 -2.66
C SER A 38 12.65 2.33 -2.94
N SER A 39 11.89 2.82 -1.94
CA SER A 39 11.08 4.04 -2.08
C SER A 39 11.96 5.27 -2.33
N ARG A 40 13.09 5.38 -1.65
CA ARG A 40 14.07 6.46 -1.87
C ARG A 40 14.66 6.42 -3.27
N ARG A 41 15.06 5.24 -3.77
CA ARG A 41 15.57 5.06 -5.14
C ARG A 41 14.53 5.45 -6.18
N LEU A 42 13.29 5.00 -6.00
CA LEU A 42 12.18 5.34 -6.89
C LEU A 42 11.89 6.84 -6.89
N GLY A 43 11.80 7.44 -5.71
CA GLY A 43 11.59 8.87 -5.52
C GLY A 43 12.68 9.72 -6.18
N LYS A 44 13.96 9.36 -6.00
CA LYS A 44 15.09 10.01 -6.66
C LYS A 44 15.01 9.92 -8.19
N LYS A 45 14.65 8.73 -8.73
CA LYS A 45 14.57 8.50 -10.18
C LYS A 45 13.51 9.37 -10.87
N PHE A 46 12.40 9.62 -10.21
CA PHE A 46 11.27 10.36 -10.79
C PHE A 46 11.11 11.78 -10.22
N ASN A 47 11.98 12.18 -9.29
CA ASN A 47 11.88 13.44 -8.55
C ASN A 47 10.48 13.61 -7.90
N ARG A 48 10.04 12.60 -7.17
CA ARG A 48 8.72 12.53 -6.51
C ARG A 48 8.85 11.94 -5.11
N LYS A 49 7.96 12.35 -4.20
CA LYS A 49 7.80 11.65 -2.92
C LYS A 49 7.07 10.33 -3.17
N VAL A 50 7.52 9.26 -2.51
CA VAL A 50 6.86 7.95 -2.53
C VAL A 50 6.29 7.72 -1.14
N ASN A 51 5.00 8.04 -0.99
CA ASN A 51 4.31 8.06 0.30
C ASN A 51 3.56 6.76 0.60
N PHE A 52 3.44 5.87 -0.38
CA PHE A 52 2.64 4.66 -0.29
C PHE A 52 3.51 3.42 -0.47
N ALA A 53 3.23 2.40 0.35
CA ALA A 53 3.77 1.06 0.15
C ALA A 53 2.66 0.02 0.25
N SER A 54 2.69 -1.00 -0.60
CA SER A 54 1.77 -2.13 -0.52
C SER A 54 2.55 -3.42 -0.35
N TYR A 55 2.01 -4.33 0.47
CA TYR A 55 2.65 -5.60 0.74
C TYR A 55 2.28 -6.65 -0.32
N PRO A 56 3.28 -7.37 -0.90
CA PRO A 56 3.02 -8.55 -1.69
C PRO A 56 2.16 -9.56 -0.91
N PHE A 57 1.20 -10.17 -1.60
CA PHE A 57 0.25 -11.14 -1.01
C PHE A 57 -0.57 -10.60 0.17
N GLY A 58 -0.53 -9.29 0.45
CA GLY A 58 -1.10 -8.72 1.67
C GLY A 58 -0.37 -9.14 2.97
N ALA A 59 0.80 -9.77 2.85
CA ALA A 59 1.56 -10.31 3.97
C ALA A 59 2.22 -9.19 4.81
N ARG A 60 1.43 -8.59 5.70
CA ARG A 60 1.88 -7.52 6.60
C ARG A 60 2.90 -8.02 7.61
N PRO A 61 3.99 -7.29 7.89
CA PRO A 61 4.83 -7.53 9.05
C PRO A 61 4.08 -7.22 10.36
N SER A 62 4.71 -7.47 11.49
CA SER A 62 4.13 -7.12 12.80
C SER A 62 3.88 -5.61 12.91
N PHE A 63 2.90 -5.21 13.74
CA PHE A 63 2.56 -3.81 13.98
C PHE A 63 3.78 -2.96 14.39
N ASN A 64 4.65 -3.51 15.24
CA ASN A 64 5.87 -2.81 15.68
C ASN A 64 6.83 -2.54 14.52
N LEU A 65 6.95 -3.46 13.58
CA LEU A 65 7.76 -3.28 12.37
C LEU A 65 7.12 -2.28 11.40
N GLU A 66 5.80 -2.30 11.23
CA GLU A 66 5.08 -1.28 10.44
C GLU A 66 5.28 0.12 11.02
N LYS A 67 5.12 0.28 12.34
CA LYS A 67 5.35 1.54 13.04
C LYS A 67 6.79 2.04 12.84
N LYS A 68 7.76 1.13 12.88
CA LYS A 68 9.17 1.45 12.62
C LYS A 68 9.41 1.85 11.15
N LEU A 69 8.73 1.22 10.20
CA LEU A 69 8.79 1.62 8.78
C LEU A 69 8.29 3.05 8.60
N ILE A 70 7.13 3.39 9.16
CA ILE A 70 6.56 4.75 9.08
C ILE A 70 7.49 5.78 9.71
N THR A 71 8.00 5.53 10.92
CA THR A 71 8.87 6.50 11.63
C THR A 71 10.22 6.72 10.98
N LYS A 72 10.75 5.72 10.25
CA LYS A 72 12.08 5.80 9.62
C LYS A 72 12.04 6.15 8.13
N SER A 73 10.87 6.39 7.57
CA SER A 73 10.70 6.71 6.15
C SER A 73 9.80 7.92 5.93
N GLN A 74 9.62 8.28 4.67
CA GLN A 74 8.58 9.23 4.24
C GLN A 74 7.25 8.55 3.85
N ILE A 75 7.17 7.23 4.01
CA ILE A 75 5.95 6.48 3.72
C ILE A 75 4.89 6.84 4.76
N GLN A 76 3.71 7.18 4.31
CA GLN A 76 2.59 7.60 5.16
C GLN A 76 1.51 6.53 5.25
N VAL A 77 1.41 5.67 4.24
CA VAL A 77 0.36 4.65 4.14
C VAL A 77 0.94 3.30 3.73
N LEU A 78 0.54 2.27 4.48
CA LEU A 78 0.88 0.87 4.27
C LEU A 78 -0.39 0.08 3.90
N LEU A 79 -0.43 -0.44 2.69
CA LEU A 79 -1.61 -1.10 2.10
C LEU A 79 -1.54 -2.62 2.22
N GLY A 80 -2.53 -3.21 2.88
CA GLY A 80 -2.76 -4.67 2.94
C GLY A 80 -3.87 -5.13 1.98
N ILE A 81 -4.42 -6.35 2.20
CA ILE A 81 -5.47 -6.98 1.37
C ILE A 81 -6.50 -7.72 2.26
N ASN A 82 -6.94 -7.15 3.35
CA ASN A 82 -7.83 -7.87 4.27
C ASN A 82 -9.29 -7.41 4.22
N SER A 83 -9.66 -6.57 3.26
CA SER A 83 -11.04 -6.07 3.06
C SER A 83 -11.70 -5.54 4.33
N LYS A 84 -10.91 -5.00 5.27
CA LYS A 84 -11.42 -4.42 6.51
C LYS A 84 -11.35 -2.90 6.44
N ILE A 85 -12.31 -2.24 7.06
CA ILE A 85 -12.30 -0.78 7.20
C ILE A 85 -11.05 -0.39 7.99
N THR A 86 -10.38 0.64 7.52
CA THR A 86 -9.22 1.26 8.19
C THR A 86 -9.65 1.77 9.56
N ASN A 87 -8.93 1.39 10.61
CA ASN A 87 -9.20 1.88 11.95
C ASN A 87 -8.58 3.29 12.10
N GLU A 88 -9.34 4.26 12.60
CA GLU A 88 -8.87 5.62 12.86
C GLU A 88 -7.67 5.68 13.83
N ARG A 89 -7.52 4.68 14.69
CA ARG A 89 -6.37 4.57 15.62
C ARG A 89 -5.05 4.24 14.94
N GLU A 90 -5.10 3.77 13.67
CA GLU A 90 -3.93 3.38 12.88
C GLU A 90 -3.97 4.03 11.49
N PRO A 91 -3.86 5.37 11.38
CA PRO A 91 -4.12 6.11 10.15
C PRO A 91 -3.17 5.76 9.00
N PHE A 92 -2.04 5.13 9.29
CA PHE A 92 -1.09 4.66 8.27
C PHE A 92 -1.43 3.27 7.71
N LYS A 93 -2.36 2.53 8.33
CA LYS A 93 -2.67 1.14 7.98
C LYS A 93 -3.97 1.07 7.22
N TRP A 94 -3.88 0.94 5.92
CA TRP A 94 -5.02 0.82 5.04
C TRP A 94 -5.14 -0.58 4.48
N GLU A 95 -6.37 -1.03 4.28
CA GLU A 95 -6.67 -2.31 3.64
C GLU A 95 -7.30 -2.06 2.27
N ARG A 96 -6.97 -2.93 1.32
CA ARG A 96 -7.55 -2.92 -0.02
C ARG A 96 -8.43 -4.13 -0.18
N ASP A 97 -9.49 -3.99 -0.94
CA ASP A 97 -10.26 -5.13 -1.39
C ASP A 97 -9.53 -5.86 -2.52
N LYS A 98 -9.50 -7.19 -2.43
CA LYS A 98 -9.02 -8.03 -3.52
C LYS A 98 -10.15 -8.18 -4.53
N GLN A 99 -9.97 -7.58 -5.70
CA GLN A 99 -10.86 -7.85 -6.82
C GLN A 99 -10.40 -9.15 -7.50
N ASP A 100 -11.22 -10.19 -7.41
CA ASP A 100 -11.00 -11.44 -8.14
C ASP A 100 -11.71 -11.36 -9.49
N SER A 101 -11.04 -11.81 -10.55
CA SER A 101 -11.59 -11.86 -11.91
C SER A 101 -12.82 -12.79 -12.06
N SER A 102 -13.08 -13.64 -11.07
CA SER A 102 -14.26 -14.51 -11.01
C SER A 102 -15.55 -13.77 -10.65
N TYR A 103 -15.47 -12.53 -10.16
CA TYR A 103 -16.64 -11.74 -9.80
C TYR A 103 -16.99 -10.72 -10.89
N ASN A 104 -18.25 -10.67 -11.29
CA ASN A 104 -18.75 -9.57 -12.10
C ASN A 104 -18.56 -8.27 -11.31
N SER A 105 -17.71 -7.40 -11.81
CA SER A 105 -17.22 -6.19 -11.12
C SER A 105 -18.34 -5.28 -10.59
N VAL A 106 -19.48 -5.21 -11.28
CA VAL A 106 -20.62 -4.38 -10.88
C VAL A 106 -21.35 -4.97 -9.66
N ASN A 107 -21.55 -6.29 -9.62
CA ASN A 107 -22.20 -6.93 -8.49
C ASN A 107 -21.29 -6.93 -7.26
N TRP A 108 -19.99 -7.12 -7.44
CA TRP A 108 -19.03 -7.06 -6.35
C TRP A 108 -19.00 -5.66 -5.70
N LEU A 109 -18.95 -4.58 -6.49
CA LEU A 109 -19.04 -3.21 -6.01
C LEU A 109 -20.36 -2.94 -5.28
N ARG A 110 -21.50 -3.43 -5.79
CA ARG A 110 -22.80 -3.27 -5.11
C ARG A 110 -22.86 -3.97 -3.76
N PHE A 111 -22.32 -5.19 -3.63
CA PHE A 111 -22.38 -5.94 -2.38
C PHE A 111 -21.35 -5.46 -1.34
N ASN A 112 -20.17 -5.02 -1.76
CA ASN A 112 -19.10 -4.71 -0.83
C ASN A 112 -18.90 -3.20 -0.57
N CYS A 113 -19.23 -2.34 -1.52
CA CYS A 113 -19.05 -0.88 -1.36
C CYS A 113 -20.32 -0.14 -0.91
N LEU A 114 -21.54 -0.63 -1.27
CA LEU A 114 -22.79 0.02 -0.85
C LEU A 114 -22.99 0.09 0.67
N PRO A 115 -22.63 -0.90 1.49
CA PRO A 115 -22.73 -0.78 2.94
C PRO A 115 -21.87 0.36 3.51
N TYR A 116 -20.77 0.70 2.85
CA TYR A 116 -19.84 1.75 3.29
C TYR A 116 -20.25 3.15 2.82
N LEU A 117 -20.96 3.27 1.71
CA LEU A 117 -21.49 4.55 1.23
C LEU A 117 -22.52 5.17 2.19
N LYS A 118 -23.18 4.37 3.04
CA LYS A 118 -24.07 4.85 4.09
C LYS A 118 -23.39 5.69 5.18
N TYR A 119 -22.06 5.58 5.31
CA TYR A 119 -21.27 6.32 6.29
C TYR A 119 -20.56 7.55 5.70
N LEU A 120 -20.71 7.77 4.38
CA LEU A 120 -20.11 8.92 3.67
C LEU A 120 -21.15 10.00 3.29
N LEU A 121 -22.42 9.75 3.56
CA LEU A 121 -23.55 10.70 3.40
C LEU A 121 -24.09 11.12 4.78
#